data_b77ff2916647d29b01c67f3c911bd299
#
_entry.id   b77ff2916647d29b01c67f3c911bd299
#
_cell.length_a   1.000
_cell.length_b   1.000
_cell.length_c   1.000
_cell.angle_alpha   90.00
_cell.angle_beta   90.00
_cell.angle_gamma   90.00
#
_symmetry.space_group_name_H-M   'P 1'
#
loop_
_entity.id
_entity.type
_entity.pdbx_description
1 polymer ?
#
loop_
_entity_poly.entity_id
_entity_poly.type
_entity_poly.pdbx_seq_one_letter_code
_entity_poly.pdbx_strand_id
1 'polypeptide(L)'
;MNIKEAKQEIIYTIKAYLAKDETGASLIPAERQRPVLMIGAPGIGKTAIMRQIAEELGIGLVSYTITHHTRQSAIGLPFIAKRDYGGEEYSVTEYTMSEIVASVYDQIERSGVSEGILFLDEINCVSETLAPTMLQFLQYKTFGTHRVPEGFVIVTAGNPPEYNRSVRDFDIVTLDRVKRLDVESDFSVWKEYARMNGVHGAVISYLEIRGEHFYSVTNDADGRHFVTARAWEDLSDSIKVYESLRQPVGRTMVSAFLQDPEIAGSFTVYYELWNKYRNLYKIPDILNGDFPAETETFRKAAFDEKITLIGLLASSLTQDAAAVDEEKNVQKEIFAVLKKLQGKLRSAKEKAGSTGPDTAQNTEGGEPQLPAGSSEQSFIGQVSVAGVLRELTEELADAREARKKARMLSVKEERMGRAAVNALQELLHHLAKTASGDIDGDYGIVKAWFSEREKARKEMVRMTDAHISNAFRFVKLVHGEGQEMVIFLSEIASGYYTMKFINEHGNEEYFRYNELLLLKDRRRKLQEEIFELGET
;
A
#
# COMPACT_ATOMS: atom_id res chain seq x y z
N MET A 1 3.21 -6.85 -21.92
CA MET A 1 4.02 -6.52 -20.72
C MET A 1 3.25 -6.88 -19.46
N ASN A 2 3.96 -7.17 -18.35
CA ASN A 2 3.28 -7.40 -17.07
C ASN A 2 2.90 -6.08 -16.36
N ILE A 3 2.11 -6.19 -15.27
CA ILE A 3 1.59 -5.01 -14.55
C ILE A 3 2.69 -4.17 -13.86
N LYS A 4 3.84 -4.78 -13.47
CA LYS A 4 4.97 -4.09 -12.85
C LYS A 4 5.73 -3.23 -13.88
N GLU A 5 5.92 -3.76 -15.08
CA GLU A 5 6.49 -3.03 -16.22
C GLU A 5 5.58 -1.87 -16.63
N ALA A 6 4.27 -2.13 -16.71
CA ALA A 6 3.29 -1.08 -17.01
C ALA A 6 3.30 0.04 -15.96
N LYS A 7 3.35 -0.30 -14.69
CA LYS A 7 3.51 0.67 -13.59
C LYS A 7 4.74 1.55 -13.79
N GLN A 8 5.89 0.93 -14.07
CA GLN A 8 7.16 1.65 -14.24
C GLN A 8 7.11 2.59 -15.46
N GLU A 9 6.54 2.14 -16.57
CA GLU A 9 6.41 2.94 -17.79
C GLU A 9 5.47 4.14 -17.60
N ILE A 10 4.40 3.97 -16.80
CA ILE A 10 3.51 5.06 -16.42
C ILE A 10 4.23 6.07 -15.52
N ILE A 11 5.03 5.61 -14.54
CA ILE A 11 5.85 6.49 -13.70
C ILE A 11 6.81 7.31 -14.55
N TYR A 12 7.50 6.70 -15.52
CA TYR A 12 8.39 7.42 -16.43
C TYR A 12 7.64 8.45 -17.27
N THR A 13 6.45 8.08 -17.77
CA THR A 13 5.60 8.98 -18.54
C THR A 13 5.14 10.17 -17.71
N ILE A 14 4.68 9.95 -16.48
CA ILE A 14 4.25 11.03 -15.58
C ILE A 14 5.42 11.96 -15.27
N LYS A 15 6.58 11.43 -14.91
CA LYS A 15 7.79 12.23 -14.65
C LYS A 15 8.19 13.08 -15.87
N ALA A 16 8.13 12.50 -17.08
CA ALA A 16 8.44 13.23 -18.30
C ALA A 16 7.43 14.34 -18.60
N TYR A 17 6.14 14.11 -18.34
CA TYR A 17 5.08 15.08 -18.59
C TYR A 17 5.01 16.21 -17.55
N LEU A 18 5.45 15.95 -16.32
CA LEU A 18 5.53 16.92 -15.24
C LEU A 18 6.87 17.66 -15.20
N ALA A 19 7.86 17.22 -16.00
CA ALA A 19 9.17 17.86 -16.05
C ALA A 19 9.08 19.29 -16.59
N LYS A 20 9.76 20.23 -15.91
CA LYS A 20 9.79 21.66 -16.24
C LYS A 20 11.23 22.09 -16.53
N ASP A 21 11.37 23.10 -17.37
CA ASP A 21 12.65 23.76 -17.63
C ASP A 21 13.00 24.77 -16.51
N GLU A 22 14.13 25.44 -16.66
CA GLU A 22 14.62 26.45 -15.71
C GLU A 22 13.68 27.66 -15.57
N THR A 23 12.78 27.88 -16.53
CA THR A 23 11.78 28.96 -16.51
C THR A 23 10.46 28.54 -15.85
N GLY A 24 10.31 27.24 -15.51
CA GLY A 24 9.09 26.64 -14.95
C GLY A 24 8.09 26.21 -16.04
N ALA A 25 8.44 26.29 -17.32
CA ALA A 25 7.59 25.80 -18.41
C ALA A 25 7.74 24.29 -18.58
N SER A 26 6.63 23.61 -18.91
CA SER A 26 6.64 22.17 -19.16
C SER A 26 7.51 21.81 -20.35
N LEU A 27 8.45 20.86 -20.19
CA LEU A 27 9.29 20.38 -21.29
C LEU A 27 8.48 19.75 -22.42
N ILE A 28 7.36 19.10 -22.11
CA ILE A 28 6.39 18.58 -23.05
C ILE A 28 5.07 19.33 -22.84
N PRO A 29 4.67 20.25 -23.74
CA PRO A 29 3.42 20.99 -23.63
C PRO A 29 2.22 20.08 -23.47
N ALA A 30 1.21 20.50 -22.70
CA ALA A 30 0.04 19.71 -22.36
C ALA A 30 -0.70 19.14 -23.60
N GLU A 31 -0.69 19.87 -24.71
CA GLU A 31 -1.31 19.47 -26.00
C GLU A 31 -0.55 18.32 -26.68
N ARG A 32 0.73 18.12 -26.35
CA ARG A 32 1.58 17.04 -26.90
C ARG A 32 1.69 15.84 -25.95
N GLN A 33 1.16 15.94 -24.75
CA GLN A 33 1.13 14.84 -23.79
C GLN A 33 0.02 13.86 -24.18
N ARG A 34 0.38 12.74 -24.77
CA ARG A 34 -0.56 11.66 -25.11
C ARG A 34 -1.09 10.99 -23.85
N PRO A 35 -2.42 10.83 -23.69
CA PRO A 35 -2.99 10.02 -22.63
C PRO A 35 -2.44 8.59 -22.69
N VAL A 36 -2.18 7.98 -21.53
CA VAL A 36 -1.82 6.56 -21.47
C VAL A 36 -3.09 5.72 -21.56
N LEU A 37 -3.09 4.70 -22.41
CA LEU A 37 -4.18 3.73 -22.54
C LEU A 37 -3.67 2.34 -22.19
N MET A 38 -4.10 1.82 -21.04
CA MET A 38 -3.85 0.45 -20.63
C MET A 38 -4.95 -0.48 -21.14
N ILE A 39 -4.59 -1.48 -21.93
CA ILE A 39 -5.51 -2.55 -22.35
C ILE A 39 -5.04 -3.84 -21.69
N GLY A 40 -5.93 -4.53 -21.00
CA GLY A 40 -5.60 -5.79 -20.34
C GLY A 40 -6.81 -6.44 -19.69
N ALA A 41 -6.67 -7.71 -19.38
CA ALA A 41 -7.72 -8.54 -18.80
C ALA A 41 -8.32 -7.94 -17.50
N PRO A 42 -9.58 -8.20 -17.15
CA PRO A 42 -10.18 -7.73 -15.91
C PRO A 42 -9.49 -8.38 -14.69
N GLY A 43 -9.41 -7.64 -13.59
CA GLY A 43 -8.89 -8.17 -12.31
C GLY A 43 -7.38 -8.32 -12.20
N ILE A 44 -6.56 -7.82 -13.16
CA ILE A 44 -5.09 -7.89 -13.12
C ILE A 44 -4.42 -6.74 -12.37
N GLY A 45 -5.19 -5.82 -11.77
CA GLY A 45 -4.65 -4.73 -10.94
C GLY A 45 -4.49 -3.38 -11.62
N LYS A 46 -5.05 -3.12 -12.83
CA LYS A 46 -4.94 -1.84 -13.55
C LYS A 46 -5.28 -0.62 -12.68
N THR A 47 -6.40 -0.68 -11.96
CA THR A 47 -6.82 0.40 -11.05
C THR A 47 -5.95 0.49 -9.80
N ALA A 48 -5.47 -0.65 -9.30
CA ALA A 48 -4.63 -0.71 -8.09
C ALA A 48 -3.28 -0.02 -8.28
N ILE A 49 -2.65 -0.18 -9.45
CA ILE A 49 -1.35 0.46 -9.72
C ILE A 49 -1.47 1.99 -9.80
N MET A 50 -2.61 2.56 -10.15
CA MET A 50 -2.80 4.02 -10.16
C MET A 50 -2.65 4.61 -8.76
N ARG A 51 -3.23 3.96 -7.76
CA ARG A 51 -3.08 4.37 -6.36
C ARG A 51 -1.62 4.26 -5.91
N GLN A 52 -0.97 3.14 -6.22
CA GLN A 52 0.45 2.93 -5.88
C GLN A 52 1.36 3.98 -6.52
N ILE A 53 1.10 4.36 -7.78
CA ILE A 53 1.87 5.40 -8.49
C ILE A 53 1.67 6.76 -7.83
N ALA A 54 0.42 7.11 -7.51
CA ALA A 54 0.11 8.39 -6.86
C ALA A 54 0.77 8.49 -5.48
N GLU A 55 0.74 7.41 -4.68
CA GLU A 55 1.41 7.33 -3.38
C GLU A 55 2.94 7.42 -3.52
N GLU A 56 3.53 6.69 -4.47
CA GLU A 56 4.99 6.67 -4.70
C GLU A 56 5.54 8.03 -5.16
N LEU A 57 4.79 8.74 -6.00
CA LEU A 57 5.17 10.05 -6.52
C LEU A 57 4.72 11.21 -5.62
N GLY A 58 3.88 10.97 -4.63
CA GLY A 58 3.31 12.00 -3.76
C GLY A 58 2.37 12.97 -4.48
N ILE A 59 1.67 12.51 -5.53
CA ILE A 59 0.75 13.30 -6.36
C ILE A 59 -0.72 12.92 -6.13
N GLY A 60 -1.64 13.78 -6.59
CA GLY A 60 -3.07 13.53 -6.49
C GLY A 60 -3.56 12.39 -7.40
N LEU A 61 -4.67 11.74 -7.01
CA LEU A 61 -5.37 10.75 -7.84
C LEU A 61 -6.86 11.06 -7.88
N VAL A 62 -7.37 11.30 -9.08
CA VAL A 62 -8.81 11.37 -9.38
C VAL A 62 -9.15 10.16 -10.25
N SER A 63 -10.08 9.32 -9.81
CA SER A 63 -10.45 8.08 -10.50
C SER A 63 -11.95 8.06 -10.81
N TYR A 64 -12.27 7.82 -12.07
CA TYR A 64 -13.63 7.69 -12.58
C TYR A 64 -13.82 6.44 -13.41
N THR A 65 -14.98 5.79 -13.23
CA THR A 65 -15.46 4.73 -14.13
C THR A 65 -16.45 5.35 -15.10
N ILE A 66 -16.10 5.38 -16.39
CA ILE A 66 -16.84 6.15 -17.40
C ILE A 66 -18.20 5.54 -17.76
N THR A 67 -18.39 4.23 -17.56
CA THR A 67 -19.64 3.50 -17.89
C THR A 67 -20.88 4.06 -17.20
N HIS A 68 -20.74 4.72 -16.06
CA HIS A 68 -21.85 5.33 -15.31
C HIS A 68 -22.18 6.75 -15.77
N HIS A 69 -21.41 7.33 -16.68
CA HIS A 69 -21.61 8.71 -17.14
C HIS A 69 -22.48 8.77 -18.40
N THR A 70 -23.48 9.65 -18.35
CA THR A 70 -24.22 10.09 -19.55
C THR A 70 -23.43 11.19 -20.25
N ARG A 71 -23.78 11.50 -21.51
CA ARG A 71 -23.18 12.62 -22.21
C ARG A 71 -23.34 13.94 -21.44
N GLN A 72 -24.47 14.15 -20.78
CA GLN A 72 -24.75 15.36 -20.01
C GLN A 72 -23.90 15.47 -18.74
N SER A 73 -23.69 14.38 -18.00
CA SER A 73 -22.83 14.40 -16.80
C SER A 73 -21.35 14.55 -17.15
N ALA A 74 -20.91 13.99 -18.29
CA ALA A 74 -19.52 14.08 -18.73
C ALA A 74 -19.15 15.45 -19.31
N ILE A 75 -20.05 16.08 -20.11
CA ILE A 75 -19.79 17.36 -20.76
C ILE A 75 -20.23 18.55 -19.89
N GLY A 76 -21.24 18.37 -19.06
CA GLY A 76 -21.99 19.41 -18.38
C GLY A 76 -23.35 19.68 -18.99
N LEU A 77 -24.18 20.41 -18.29
CA LEU A 77 -25.51 20.81 -18.76
C LEU A 77 -25.44 22.13 -19.57
N PRO A 78 -26.12 22.21 -20.72
CA PRO A 78 -26.19 23.46 -21.48
C PRO A 78 -27.05 24.47 -20.72
N PHE A 79 -26.60 25.71 -20.69
CA PHE A 79 -27.39 26.85 -20.21
C PHE A 79 -27.21 28.06 -21.15
N ILE A 80 -28.16 28.96 -21.13
CA ILE A 80 -28.13 30.17 -21.97
C ILE A 80 -27.46 31.29 -21.19
N ALA A 81 -26.31 31.76 -21.68
CA ALA A 81 -25.60 32.93 -21.18
C ALA A 81 -25.79 34.10 -22.16
N LYS A 82 -25.80 35.33 -21.63
CA LYS A 82 -25.79 36.53 -22.41
C LYS A 82 -24.36 37.06 -22.57
N ARG A 83 -23.93 37.31 -23.79
CA ARG A 83 -22.60 37.83 -24.12
C ARG A 83 -22.71 39.06 -24.99
N ASP A 84 -21.91 40.06 -24.72
CA ASP A 84 -21.77 41.24 -25.55
C ASP A 84 -20.64 41.02 -26.55
N TYR A 85 -20.95 41.20 -27.84
CA TYR A 85 -19.97 41.14 -28.91
C TYR A 85 -20.10 42.43 -29.77
N GLY A 86 -19.21 43.37 -29.50
CA GLY A 86 -19.14 44.62 -30.27
C GLY A 86 -20.26 45.60 -29.94
N GLY A 87 -20.85 45.54 -28.72
CA GLY A 87 -21.94 46.41 -28.27
C GLY A 87 -23.34 45.84 -28.52
N GLU A 88 -23.43 44.61 -29.05
CA GLU A 88 -24.71 43.90 -29.21
C GLU A 88 -24.76 42.65 -28.31
N GLU A 89 -25.91 42.47 -27.62
CA GLU A 89 -26.12 41.33 -26.69
C GLU A 89 -26.62 40.10 -27.46
N TYR A 90 -25.86 39.02 -27.37
CA TYR A 90 -26.20 37.72 -27.97
C TYR A 90 -26.49 36.68 -26.89
N SER A 91 -27.45 35.81 -27.15
CA SER A 91 -27.70 34.60 -26.34
C SER A 91 -26.82 33.50 -26.89
N VAL A 92 -25.89 33.00 -26.05
CA VAL A 92 -24.98 31.89 -26.39
C VAL A 92 -25.25 30.72 -25.51
N THR A 93 -25.06 29.50 -26.04
CA THR A 93 -25.13 28.29 -25.24
C THR A 93 -23.77 28.03 -24.62
N GLU A 94 -23.72 28.00 -23.29
CA GLU A 94 -22.57 27.57 -22.52
C GLU A 94 -22.88 26.25 -21.78
N TYR A 95 -21.84 25.58 -21.30
CA TYR A 95 -21.98 24.33 -20.54
C TYR A 95 -21.47 24.53 -19.12
N THR A 96 -22.17 23.96 -18.15
CA THR A 96 -21.65 23.86 -16.79
C THR A 96 -20.36 23.02 -16.79
N MET A 97 -19.51 23.22 -15.78
CA MET A 97 -18.31 22.41 -15.66
C MET A 97 -18.68 20.93 -15.51
N SER A 98 -17.99 20.07 -16.26
CA SER A 98 -18.08 18.61 -16.15
C SER A 98 -17.70 18.15 -14.75
N GLU A 99 -18.42 17.16 -14.20
CA GLU A 99 -18.10 16.53 -12.93
C GLU A 99 -16.67 15.98 -12.90
N ILE A 100 -16.20 15.41 -14.03
CA ILE A 100 -14.85 14.87 -14.16
C ILE A 100 -13.81 15.97 -13.97
N VAL A 101 -13.99 17.12 -14.62
CA VAL A 101 -13.07 18.27 -14.50
C VAL A 101 -13.18 18.91 -13.13
N ALA A 102 -14.41 19.11 -12.62
CA ALA A 102 -14.65 19.67 -11.29
C ALA A 102 -13.95 18.86 -10.18
N SER A 103 -13.98 17.54 -10.25
CA SER A 103 -13.31 16.69 -9.27
C SER A 103 -11.80 16.82 -9.25
N VAL A 104 -11.18 17.21 -10.37
CA VAL A 104 -9.74 17.52 -10.38
C VAL A 104 -9.47 18.80 -9.60
N TYR A 105 -10.28 19.84 -9.79
CA TYR A 105 -10.18 21.06 -9.00
C TYR A 105 -10.44 20.82 -7.51
N ASP A 106 -11.47 20.05 -7.19
CA ASP A 106 -11.78 19.65 -5.81
C ASP A 106 -10.62 18.88 -5.16
N GLN A 107 -9.95 18.01 -5.92
CA GLN A 107 -8.78 17.27 -5.42
C GLN A 107 -7.61 18.22 -5.11
N ILE A 108 -7.35 19.19 -5.97
CA ILE A 108 -6.31 20.22 -5.76
C ILE A 108 -6.64 21.04 -4.50
N GLU A 109 -7.89 21.50 -4.36
CA GLU A 109 -8.33 22.31 -3.23
C GLU A 109 -8.22 21.54 -1.90
N ARG A 110 -8.61 20.26 -1.88
CA ARG A 110 -8.56 19.41 -0.66
C ARG A 110 -7.15 19.00 -0.27
N SER A 111 -6.28 18.70 -1.23
CA SER A 111 -4.96 18.15 -0.97
C SER A 111 -3.85 19.19 -0.94
N GLY A 112 -4.06 20.37 -1.55
CA GLY A 112 -3.02 21.36 -1.81
C GLY A 112 -1.98 20.93 -2.85
N VAL A 113 -2.17 19.77 -3.52
CA VAL A 113 -1.24 19.22 -4.52
C VAL A 113 -1.78 19.49 -5.91
N SER A 114 -1.03 20.27 -6.71
CA SER A 114 -1.41 20.67 -8.07
C SER A 114 -1.06 19.66 -9.16
N GLU A 115 -0.32 18.62 -8.83
CA GLU A 115 0.09 17.56 -9.75
C GLU A 115 -0.64 16.25 -9.44
N GLY A 116 -1.03 15.49 -10.48
CA GLY A 116 -1.82 14.29 -10.26
C GLY A 116 -2.11 13.45 -11.49
N ILE A 117 -2.87 12.40 -11.27
CA ILE A 117 -3.39 11.49 -12.27
C ILE A 117 -4.91 11.65 -12.34
N LEU A 118 -5.42 11.90 -13.55
CA LEU A 118 -6.83 11.69 -13.86
C LEU A 118 -6.96 10.31 -14.51
N PHE A 119 -7.47 9.35 -13.75
CA PHE A 119 -7.65 7.97 -14.19
C PHE A 119 -9.10 7.73 -14.64
N LEU A 120 -9.26 7.29 -15.88
CA LEU A 120 -10.55 6.99 -16.49
C LEU A 120 -10.62 5.48 -16.78
N ASP A 121 -11.36 4.75 -15.95
CA ASP A 121 -11.52 3.30 -16.09
C ASP A 121 -12.65 2.96 -17.07
N GLU A 122 -12.54 1.80 -17.73
CA GLU A 122 -13.50 1.25 -18.68
C GLU A 122 -13.78 2.18 -19.88
N ILE A 123 -12.73 2.87 -20.36
CA ILE A 123 -12.84 3.90 -21.41
C ILE A 123 -13.42 3.36 -22.73
N ASN A 124 -13.29 2.08 -23.01
CA ASN A 124 -13.82 1.44 -24.22
C ASN A 124 -15.22 0.82 -24.04
N CYS A 125 -15.83 1.00 -22.87
CA CYS A 125 -17.22 0.61 -22.58
C CYS A 125 -18.19 1.79 -22.62
N VAL A 126 -17.76 2.96 -23.07
CA VAL A 126 -18.60 4.15 -23.16
C VAL A 126 -19.72 3.99 -24.20
N SER A 127 -20.87 4.65 -23.96
CA SER A 127 -21.97 4.67 -24.92
C SER A 127 -21.58 5.29 -26.26
N GLU A 128 -22.27 4.91 -27.35
CA GLU A 128 -22.03 5.48 -28.68
C GLU A 128 -22.12 7.00 -28.74
N THR A 129 -23.03 7.55 -27.95
CA THR A 129 -23.25 9.00 -27.91
C THR A 129 -22.17 9.74 -27.16
N LEU A 130 -21.46 9.07 -26.24
CA LEU A 130 -20.40 9.68 -25.45
C LEU A 130 -19.01 9.45 -26.05
N ALA A 131 -18.79 8.35 -26.77
CA ALA A 131 -17.48 7.98 -27.31
C ALA A 131 -16.77 9.10 -28.10
N PRO A 132 -17.42 9.81 -29.06
CA PRO A 132 -16.74 10.88 -29.79
C PRO A 132 -16.28 12.04 -28.90
N THR A 133 -17.06 12.34 -27.85
CA THR A 133 -16.73 13.42 -26.92
C THR A 133 -15.56 13.00 -26.00
N MET A 134 -15.53 11.74 -25.58
CA MET A 134 -14.42 11.21 -24.80
C MET A 134 -13.11 11.20 -25.61
N LEU A 135 -13.16 10.83 -26.89
CA LEU A 135 -12.00 10.90 -27.76
C LEU A 135 -11.48 12.33 -27.91
N GLN A 136 -12.39 13.30 -28.09
CA GLN A 136 -12.04 14.72 -28.13
C GLN A 136 -11.41 15.16 -26.77
N PHE A 137 -11.98 14.71 -25.65
CA PHE A 137 -11.42 15.00 -24.33
C PHE A 137 -10.01 14.42 -24.14
N LEU A 138 -9.78 13.19 -24.56
CA LEU A 138 -8.45 12.58 -24.50
C LEU A 138 -7.42 13.38 -25.32
N GLN A 139 -7.82 13.95 -26.45
CA GLN A 139 -6.94 14.72 -27.33
C GLN A 139 -6.64 16.12 -26.77
N TYR A 140 -7.67 16.84 -26.33
CA TYR A 140 -7.56 18.27 -25.99
C TYR A 140 -7.57 18.54 -24.47
N LYS A 141 -7.85 17.52 -23.68
CA LYS A 141 -8.01 17.63 -22.21
C LYS A 141 -9.08 18.66 -21.79
N THR A 142 -10.12 18.83 -22.65
CA THR A 142 -11.21 19.80 -22.43
C THR A 142 -12.57 19.16 -22.62
N PHE A 143 -13.51 19.53 -21.76
CA PHE A 143 -14.95 19.36 -22.00
C PHE A 143 -15.59 20.73 -22.17
N GLY A 144 -16.12 21.01 -23.37
CA GLY A 144 -16.62 22.34 -23.71
C GLY A 144 -15.50 23.38 -23.56
N THR A 145 -15.75 24.38 -22.71
CA THR A 145 -14.80 25.47 -22.41
C THR A 145 -13.90 25.15 -21.20
N HIS A 146 -14.16 24.05 -20.48
CA HIS A 146 -13.46 23.70 -19.23
C HIS A 146 -12.31 22.73 -19.49
N ARG A 147 -11.12 23.13 -19.07
CA ARG A 147 -9.87 22.36 -19.25
C ARG A 147 -9.47 21.66 -17.95
N VAL A 148 -8.91 20.46 -18.08
CA VAL A 148 -8.21 19.80 -16.97
C VAL A 148 -6.99 20.66 -16.60
N PRO A 149 -6.74 20.95 -15.31
CA PRO A 149 -5.57 21.70 -14.85
C PRO A 149 -4.26 21.13 -15.39
N GLU A 150 -3.34 22.01 -15.75
CA GLU A 150 -1.95 21.61 -16.05
C GLU A 150 -1.36 20.93 -14.82
N GLY A 151 -0.61 19.89 -15.01
CA GLY A 151 -0.12 19.06 -13.89
C GLY A 151 -0.91 17.76 -13.68
N PHE A 152 -2.10 17.61 -14.30
CA PHE A 152 -2.81 16.33 -14.30
C PHE A 152 -2.56 15.55 -15.59
N VAL A 153 -2.01 14.34 -15.42
CA VAL A 153 -1.76 13.40 -16.52
C VAL A 153 -2.97 12.47 -16.65
N ILE A 154 -3.48 12.32 -17.88
CA ILE A 154 -4.61 11.43 -18.15
C ILE A 154 -4.08 10.03 -18.39
N VAL A 155 -4.57 9.07 -17.58
CA VAL A 155 -4.34 7.64 -17.74
C VAL A 155 -5.70 6.97 -17.89
N THR A 156 -5.85 6.09 -18.87
CA THR A 156 -7.09 5.39 -19.13
C THR A 156 -6.88 3.89 -19.09
N ALA A 157 -7.92 3.13 -18.77
CA ALA A 157 -7.89 1.68 -18.81
C ALA A 157 -9.11 1.13 -19.55
N GLY A 158 -8.91 0.00 -20.20
CA GLY A 158 -9.96 -0.75 -20.87
C GLY A 158 -9.69 -2.26 -20.81
N ASN A 159 -10.71 -3.04 -21.13
CA ASN A 159 -10.60 -4.49 -21.25
C ASN A 159 -10.61 -4.88 -22.74
N PRO A 160 -9.91 -5.95 -23.14
CA PRO A 160 -10.05 -6.51 -24.48
C PRO A 160 -11.49 -7.00 -24.76
N PRO A 161 -11.94 -7.03 -26.04
CA PRO A 161 -13.30 -7.41 -26.42
C PRO A 161 -13.71 -8.82 -25.99
N GLU A 162 -12.75 -9.73 -25.83
CA GLU A 162 -13.00 -11.11 -25.42
C GLU A 162 -13.64 -11.22 -24.04
N TYR A 163 -13.40 -10.24 -23.18
CA TYR A 163 -13.88 -10.24 -21.79
C TYR A 163 -15.22 -9.53 -21.59
N ASN A 164 -15.56 -8.59 -22.47
CA ASN A 164 -16.78 -7.81 -22.31
C ASN A 164 -17.40 -7.49 -23.67
N ARG A 165 -18.63 -7.95 -23.91
CA ARG A 165 -19.38 -7.71 -25.16
C ARG A 165 -19.73 -6.25 -25.42
N SER A 166 -19.71 -5.41 -24.39
CA SER A 166 -19.95 -3.96 -24.52
C SER A 166 -18.72 -3.18 -24.93
N VAL A 167 -17.57 -3.83 -25.02
CA VAL A 167 -16.31 -3.22 -25.42
C VAL A 167 -16.30 -2.92 -26.92
N ARG A 168 -15.75 -1.76 -27.25
CA ARG A 168 -15.51 -1.35 -28.64
C ARG A 168 -14.03 -1.27 -28.89
N ASP A 169 -13.65 -1.68 -30.08
CA ASP A 169 -12.29 -1.46 -30.57
C ASP A 169 -12.09 0.03 -30.89
N PHE A 170 -10.92 0.52 -30.54
CA PHE A 170 -10.50 1.85 -30.92
C PHE A 170 -10.05 1.85 -32.38
N ASP A 171 -10.48 2.87 -33.11
CA ASP A 171 -9.97 3.10 -34.47
C ASP A 171 -8.50 3.56 -34.46
N ILE A 172 -7.87 3.48 -35.63
CA ILE A 172 -6.45 3.84 -35.80
C ILE A 172 -6.22 5.31 -35.42
N VAL A 173 -7.19 6.18 -35.67
CA VAL A 173 -7.09 7.63 -35.40
C VAL A 173 -7.02 7.87 -33.87
N THR A 174 -7.77 7.10 -33.11
CA THR A 174 -7.73 7.14 -31.64
C THR A 174 -6.43 6.56 -31.11
N LEU A 175 -6.01 5.40 -31.63
CA LEU A 175 -4.78 4.73 -31.20
C LEU A 175 -3.52 5.58 -31.47
N ASP A 176 -3.50 6.34 -32.56
CA ASP A 176 -2.39 7.26 -32.87
C ASP A 176 -2.27 8.43 -31.86
N ARG A 177 -3.33 8.72 -31.10
CA ARG A 177 -3.38 9.84 -30.14
C ARG A 177 -3.12 9.44 -28.70
N VAL A 178 -2.97 8.15 -28.42
CA VAL A 178 -2.73 7.63 -27.08
C VAL A 178 -1.39 6.91 -27.03
N LYS A 179 -0.87 6.71 -25.82
CA LYS A 179 0.26 5.82 -25.53
C LYS A 179 -0.30 4.50 -25.04
N ARG A 180 -0.42 3.51 -25.94
CA ARG A 180 -1.02 2.21 -25.63
C ARG A 180 -0.02 1.29 -24.90
N LEU A 181 -0.49 0.66 -23.83
CA LEU A 181 0.19 -0.35 -23.05
C LEU A 181 -0.70 -1.60 -22.97
N ASP A 182 -0.26 -2.70 -23.55
CA ASP A 182 -0.96 -3.99 -23.48
C ASP A 182 -0.43 -4.77 -22.27
N VAL A 183 -1.32 -5.02 -21.29
CA VAL A 183 -0.98 -5.60 -19.99
C VAL A 183 -1.54 -7.00 -19.86
N GLU A 184 -0.67 -7.94 -19.54
CA GLU A 184 -0.99 -9.35 -19.36
C GLU A 184 -0.89 -9.75 -17.88
N SER A 185 -1.62 -10.81 -17.51
CA SER A 185 -1.52 -11.40 -16.19
C SER A 185 -0.21 -12.16 -16.03
N ASP A 186 0.47 -11.95 -14.89
CA ASP A 186 1.73 -12.61 -14.55
C ASP A 186 1.69 -13.03 -13.09
N PHE A 187 1.68 -14.34 -12.84
CA PHE A 187 1.64 -14.88 -11.48
C PHE A 187 2.87 -14.51 -10.67
N SER A 188 4.05 -14.52 -11.27
CA SER A 188 5.30 -14.22 -10.55
C SER A 188 5.32 -12.80 -10.02
N VAL A 189 4.86 -11.84 -10.82
CA VAL A 189 4.72 -10.44 -10.42
C VAL A 189 3.61 -10.26 -9.38
N TRP A 190 2.46 -10.93 -9.58
CA TRP A 190 1.38 -10.89 -8.59
C TRP A 190 1.79 -11.52 -7.25
N LYS A 191 2.60 -12.57 -7.27
CA LYS A 191 3.12 -13.24 -6.06
C LYS A 191 3.95 -12.28 -5.18
N GLU A 192 4.81 -11.44 -5.80
CA GLU A 192 5.53 -10.39 -5.07
C GLU A 192 4.55 -9.43 -4.35
N TYR A 193 3.56 -8.95 -5.10
CA TYR A 193 2.51 -8.09 -4.57
C TYR A 193 1.70 -8.77 -3.46
N ALA A 194 1.29 -10.02 -3.68
CA ALA A 194 0.50 -10.83 -2.75
C ALA A 194 1.21 -11.00 -1.40
N ARG A 195 2.52 -11.24 -1.42
CA ARG A 195 3.34 -11.34 -0.21
C ARG A 195 3.46 -10.00 0.52
N MET A 196 3.65 -8.90 -0.21
CA MET A 196 3.71 -7.56 0.38
C MET A 196 2.39 -7.15 1.04
N ASN A 197 1.26 -7.59 0.50
CA ASN A 197 -0.07 -7.26 1.00
C ASN A 197 -0.65 -8.34 1.93
N GLY A 198 0.15 -9.35 2.27
CA GLY A 198 -0.23 -10.37 3.23
C GLY A 198 -1.37 -11.27 2.74
N VAL A 199 -1.41 -11.61 1.46
CA VAL A 199 -2.32 -12.63 0.94
C VAL A 199 -2.09 -13.93 1.69
N HIS A 200 -3.16 -14.68 1.95
CA HIS A 200 -3.12 -15.88 2.77
C HIS A 200 -2.15 -16.93 2.20
N GLY A 201 -1.31 -17.52 3.06
CA GLY A 201 -0.24 -18.45 2.65
C GLY A 201 -0.74 -19.67 1.85
N ALA A 202 -1.92 -20.19 2.17
CA ALA A 202 -2.51 -21.29 1.41
C ALA A 202 -2.84 -20.91 -0.05
N VAL A 203 -3.24 -19.66 -0.31
CA VAL A 203 -3.49 -19.17 -1.67
C VAL A 203 -2.20 -19.10 -2.46
N ILE A 204 -1.17 -18.48 -1.88
CA ILE A 204 0.14 -18.35 -2.53
C ILE A 204 0.74 -19.73 -2.82
N SER A 205 0.77 -20.61 -1.83
CA SER A 205 1.35 -21.94 -1.95
C SER A 205 0.59 -22.83 -2.93
N TYR A 206 -0.75 -22.72 -2.98
CA TYR A 206 -1.54 -23.42 -3.99
C TYR A 206 -1.19 -22.97 -5.41
N LEU A 207 -1.11 -21.68 -5.63
CA LEU A 207 -0.79 -21.12 -6.94
C LEU A 207 0.67 -21.35 -7.36
N GLU A 208 1.57 -21.62 -6.44
CA GLU A 208 2.94 -22.08 -6.75
C GLU A 208 2.95 -23.48 -7.34
N ILE A 209 2.04 -24.34 -6.88
CA ILE A 209 1.89 -25.71 -7.39
C ILE A 209 1.06 -25.73 -8.69
N ARG A 210 0.07 -24.83 -8.75
CA ARG A 210 -0.94 -24.75 -9.83
C ARG A 210 -0.98 -23.34 -10.43
N GLY A 211 0.13 -22.87 -10.99
CA GLY A 211 0.26 -21.53 -11.56
C GLY A 211 -0.74 -21.23 -12.67
N GLU A 212 -1.17 -22.27 -13.40
CA GLU A 212 -2.22 -22.20 -14.42
C GLU A 212 -3.60 -21.79 -13.88
N HIS A 213 -3.87 -21.99 -12.59
CA HIS A 213 -5.11 -21.61 -11.93
C HIS A 213 -5.13 -20.13 -11.49
N PHE A 214 -4.03 -19.41 -11.63
CA PHE A 214 -3.96 -17.99 -11.24
C PHE A 214 -4.92 -17.12 -12.02
N TYR A 215 -4.99 -17.34 -13.34
CA TYR A 215 -5.87 -16.61 -14.24
C TYR A 215 -6.43 -17.57 -15.28
N SER A 216 -7.72 -17.82 -15.22
CA SER A 216 -8.43 -18.71 -16.14
C SER A 216 -9.73 -18.05 -16.59
N VAL A 217 -10.02 -18.12 -17.90
CA VAL A 217 -11.33 -17.76 -18.46
C VAL A 217 -11.67 -18.82 -19.51
N THR A 218 -12.66 -19.65 -19.19
CA THR A 218 -13.12 -20.73 -20.05
C THR A 218 -14.60 -20.57 -20.36
N ASN A 219 -15.03 -21.04 -21.53
CA ASN A 219 -16.43 -21.09 -21.92
C ASN A 219 -16.75 -22.54 -22.29
N ASP A 220 -17.73 -23.12 -21.65
CA ASP A 220 -18.22 -24.45 -21.94
C ASP A 220 -19.75 -24.47 -22.11
N ALA A 221 -20.34 -25.67 -22.14
CA ALA A 221 -21.80 -25.85 -22.30
C ALA A 221 -22.57 -25.36 -21.09
N ASP A 222 -21.95 -25.36 -19.90
CA ASP A 222 -22.56 -24.96 -18.62
C ASP A 222 -22.47 -23.46 -18.37
N GLY A 223 -21.67 -22.75 -19.15
CA GLY A 223 -21.55 -21.32 -19.06
C GLY A 223 -20.12 -20.79 -19.17
N ARG A 224 -19.92 -19.62 -18.57
CA ARG A 224 -18.62 -18.94 -18.52
C ARG A 224 -18.01 -19.15 -17.14
N HIS A 225 -16.86 -19.78 -17.09
CA HIS A 225 -16.09 -19.99 -15.88
C HIS A 225 -14.87 -19.07 -15.88
N PHE A 226 -14.56 -18.48 -14.73
CA PHE A 226 -13.40 -17.60 -14.65
C PHE A 226 -12.82 -17.49 -13.25
N VAL A 227 -11.52 -17.29 -13.19
CA VAL A 227 -10.77 -16.96 -11.98
C VAL A 227 -9.80 -15.82 -12.34
N THR A 228 -9.68 -14.84 -11.46
CA THR A 228 -8.83 -13.67 -11.65
C THR A 228 -7.95 -13.42 -10.42
N ALA A 229 -6.90 -12.62 -10.57
CA ALA A 229 -6.06 -12.22 -9.46
C ALA A 229 -6.87 -11.54 -8.32
N ARG A 230 -7.86 -10.71 -8.67
CA ARG A 230 -8.78 -10.10 -7.70
C ARG A 230 -9.57 -11.15 -6.91
N ALA A 231 -10.07 -12.19 -7.59
CA ALA A 231 -10.83 -13.24 -6.92
C ALA A 231 -9.99 -13.98 -5.86
N TRP A 232 -8.71 -14.21 -6.13
CA TRP A 232 -7.78 -14.79 -5.16
C TRP A 232 -7.50 -13.87 -3.97
N GLU A 233 -7.40 -12.58 -4.20
CA GLU A 233 -7.18 -11.58 -3.15
C GLU A 233 -8.40 -11.46 -2.24
N ASP A 234 -9.60 -11.32 -2.81
CA ASP A 234 -10.87 -11.26 -2.09
C ASP A 234 -11.14 -12.56 -1.29
N LEU A 235 -10.85 -13.72 -1.88
CA LEU A 235 -10.92 -15.01 -1.20
C LEU A 235 -9.95 -15.07 -0.01
N SER A 236 -8.70 -14.63 -0.20
CA SER A 236 -7.69 -14.57 0.86
C SER A 236 -8.15 -13.74 2.05
N ASP A 237 -8.68 -12.55 1.80
CA ASP A 237 -9.14 -11.67 2.87
C ASP A 237 -10.33 -12.27 3.61
N SER A 238 -11.24 -12.94 2.88
CA SER A 238 -12.35 -13.64 3.48
C SER A 238 -11.90 -14.85 4.31
N ILE A 239 -10.92 -15.64 3.85
CA ILE A 239 -10.34 -16.76 4.61
C ILE A 239 -9.77 -16.25 5.94
N LYS A 240 -8.97 -15.18 5.96
CA LYS A 240 -8.40 -14.61 7.19
C LYS A 240 -9.48 -14.22 8.20
N VAL A 241 -10.57 -13.60 7.73
CA VAL A 241 -11.70 -13.22 8.59
C VAL A 241 -12.41 -14.45 9.12
N TYR A 242 -12.70 -15.45 8.27
CA TYR A 242 -13.33 -16.71 8.68
C TYR A 242 -12.50 -17.44 9.72
N GLU A 243 -11.17 -17.54 9.52
CA GLU A 243 -10.26 -18.13 10.52
C GLU A 243 -10.29 -17.36 11.85
N SER A 244 -10.27 -16.02 11.81
CA SER A 244 -10.34 -15.18 13.02
C SER A 244 -11.63 -15.36 13.80
N LEU A 245 -12.74 -15.60 13.08
CA LEU A 245 -14.08 -15.86 13.64
C LEU A 245 -14.31 -17.36 13.93
N ARG A 246 -13.33 -18.23 13.65
CA ARG A 246 -13.43 -19.70 13.76
C ARG A 246 -14.59 -20.27 12.93
N GLN A 247 -14.90 -19.66 11.79
CA GLN A 247 -15.90 -20.15 10.84
C GLN A 247 -15.25 -21.14 9.86
N PRO A 248 -16.00 -22.16 9.39
CA PRO A 248 -15.46 -23.11 8.44
C PRO A 248 -15.31 -22.48 7.04
N VAL A 249 -14.13 -22.65 6.44
CA VAL A 249 -13.88 -22.35 5.04
C VAL A 249 -14.17 -23.62 4.22
N GLY A 250 -15.27 -23.63 3.50
CA GLY A 250 -15.69 -24.78 2.69
C GLY A 250 -15.93 -24.41 1.23
N ARG A 251 -16.27 -25.44 0.42
CA ARG A 251 -16.44 -25.30 -1.04
C ARG A 251 -17.41 -24.19 -1.44
N THR A 252 -18.53 -24.04 -0.71
CA THR A 252 -19.54 -23.01 -1.02
C THR A 252 -18.96 -21.60 -0.93
N MET A 253 -18.18 -21.33 0.12
CA MET A 253 -17.51 -20.03 0.30
C MET A 253 -16.47 -19.81 -0.79
N VAL A 254 -15.62 -20.80 -1.08
CA VAL A 254 -14.59 -20.71 -2.10
C VAL A 254 -15.18 -20.46 -3.48
N SER A 255 -16.24 -21.24 -3.87
CA SER A 255 -16.90 -21.11 -5.17
C SER A 255 -17.62 -19.77 -5.36
N ALA A 256 -17.91 -19.04 -4.29
CA ALA A 256 -18.48 -17.70 -4.40
C ALA A 256 -17.46 -16.66 -4.96
N PHE A 257 -16.17 -16.92 -4.79
CA PHE A 257 -15.08 -16.08 -5.33
C PHE A 257 -14.49 -16.67 -6.61
N LEU A 258 -14.14 -17.98 -6.59
CA LEU A 258 -13.56 -18.68 -7.73
C LEU A 258 -14.71 -19.28 -8.56
N GLN A 259 -15.13 -18.54 -9.59
CA GLN A 259 -16.26 -18.93 -10.44
C GLN A 259 -15.85 -19.96 -11.51
N ASP A 260 -14.97 -20.88 -11.12
CA ASP A 260 -14.61 -22.08 -11.85
C ASP A 260 -14.73 -23.27 -10.89
N PRO A 261 -15.68 -24.20 -11.13
CA PRO A 261 -15.99 -25.28 -10.20
C PRO A 261 -14.85 -26.27 -9.98
N GLU A 262 -14.00 -26.47 -10.99
CA GLU A 262 -12.83 -27.35 -10.91
C GLU A 262 -11.74 -26.71 -10.04
N ILE A 263 -11.39 -25.46 -10.32
CA ILE A 263 -10.39 -24.71 -9.56
C ILE A 263 -10.85 -24.52 -8.12
N ALA A 264 -12.14 -24.16 -7.90
CA ALA A 264 -12.68 -24.00 -6.57
C ALA A 264 -12.67 -25.31 -5.77
N GLY A 265 -13.01 -26.44 -6.40
CA GLY A 265 -12.93 -27.76 -5.79
C GLY A 265 -11.50 -28.15 -5.44
N SER A 266 -10.56 -27.96 -6.37
CA SER A 266 -9.14 -28.26 -6.19
C SER A 266 -8.53 -27.42 -5.04
N PHE A 267 -8.80 -26.13 -5.01
CA PHE A 267 -8.34 -25.26 -3.92
C PHE A 267 -8.96 -25.64 -2.58
N THR A 268 -10.24 -26.01 -2.52
CA THR A 268 -10.89 -26.40 -1.26
C THR A 268 -10.20 -27.62 -0.65
N VAL A 269 -9.94 -28.66 -1.45
CA VAL A 269 -9.21 -29.85 -0.99
C VAL A 269 -7.79 -29.49 -0.53
N TYR A 270 -7.10 -28.63 -1.27
CA TYR A 270 -5.79 -28.16 -0.88
C TYR A 270 -5.81 -27.39 0.44
N TYR A 271 -6.80 -26.51 0.66
CA TYR A 271 -6.94 -25.73 1.90
C TYR A 271 -7.22 -26.64 3.11
N GLU A 272 -8.02 -27.70 2.94
CA GLU A 272 -8.21 -28.71 4.00
C GLU A 272 -6.91 -29.43 4.37
N LEU A 273 -6.10 -29.80 3.37
CA LEU A 273 -4.77 -30.38 3.58
C LEU A 273 -3.81 -29.38 4.25
N TRP A 274 -3.82 -28.11 3.81
CA TRP A 274 -3.03 -27.03 4.41
C TRP A 274 -3.31 -26.91 5.91
N ASN A 275 -4.58 -26.88 6.31
CA ASN A 275 -4.97 -26.79 7.72
C ASN A 275 -4.61 -28.04 8.50
N LYS A 276 -4.77 -29.22 7.89
CA LYS A 276 -4.34 -30.49 8.50
C LYS A 276 -2.85 -30.47 8.79
N TYR A 277 -2.01 -30.06 7.83
CA TYR A 277 -0.56 -30.02 7.99
C TYR A 277 -0.12 -28.91 8.94
N ARG A 278 -0.75 -27.73 8.89
CA ARG A 278 -0.51 -26.65 9.86
C ARG A 278 -0.69 -27.10 11.30
N ASN A 279 -1.72 -27.89 11.57
CA ASN A 279 -2.00 -28.43 12.91
C ASN A 279 -1.09 -29.61 13.25
N LEU A 280 -0.77 -30.48 12.30
CA LEU A 280 0.06 -31.66 12.48
C LEU A 280 1.52 -31.30 12.75
N TYR A 281 2.06 -30.34 11.99
CA TYR A 281 3.49 -30.01 12.03
C TYR A 281 3.87 -28.97 13.06
N LYS A 282 2.90 -28.41 13.80
CA LYS A 282 3.16 -27.44 14.87
C LYS A 282 4.25 -26.42 14.50
N ILE A 283 4.03 -25.70 13.40
CA ILE A 283 5.00 -24.73 12.86
C ILE A 283 5.60 -23.82 13.94
N PRO A 284 4.84 -23.28 14.91
CA PRO A 284 5.42 -22.48 15.99
C PRO A 284 6.49 -23.22 16.80
N ASP A 285 6.30 -24.52 17.10
CA ASP A 285 7.29 -25.31 17.85
C ASP A 285 8.59 -25.44 17.05
N ILE A 286 8.47 -25.72 15.73
CA ILE A 286 9.62 -25.78 14.82
C ILE A 286 10.39 -24.46 14.80
N LEU A 287 9.68 -23.34 14.68
CA LEU A 287 10.31 -22.01 14.66
C LEU A 287 10.98 -21.67 16.00
N ASN A 288 10.43 -22.14 17.11
CA ASN A 288 11.06 -22.01 18.43
C ASN A 288 12.27 -22.94 18.63
N GLY A 289 12.53 -23.86 17.69
CA GLY A 289 13.64 -24.82 17.76
C GLY A 289 13.28 -26.16 18.36
N ASP A 290 12.01 -26.40 18.67
CA ASP A 290 11.50 -27.68 19.20
C ASP A 290 11.15 -28.59 18.01
N PHE A 291 12.18 -29.31 17.51
CA PHE A 291 12.01 -30.14 16.31
C PHE A 291 11.36 -31.50 16.65
N PRO A 292 10.43 -31.98 15.80
CA PRO A 292 9.84 -33.31 15.98
C PRO A 292 10.91 -34.42 15.99
N ALA A 293 10.78 -35.39 16.88
CA ALA A 293 11.70 -36.51 16.95
C ALA A 293 11.64 -37.42 15.72
N GLU A 294 10.47 -37.55 15.10
CA GLU A 294 10.23 -38.40 13.91
C GLU A 294 10.38 -37.62 12.60
N THR A 295 11.62 -37.33 12.21
CA THR A 295 11.91 -36.60 10.96
C THR A 295 11.72 -37.46 9.71
N GLU A 296 11.69 -38.79 9.83
CA GLU A 296 11.47 -39.72 8.71
C GLU A 296 10.11 -39.53 7.98
N THR A 297 9.07 -39.17 8.72
CA THR A 297 7.74 -38.89 8.16
C THR A 297 7.79 -37.73 7.17
N PHE A 298 8.49 -36.64 7.54
CA PHE A 298 8.68 -35.47 6.67
C PHE A 298 9.56 -35.79 5.45
N ARG A 299 10.60 -36.62 5.63
CA ARG A 299 11.51 -37.01 4.55
C ARG A 299 10.80 -37.83 3.48
N LYS A 300 9.89 -38.73 3.88
CA LYS A 300 9.12 -39.61 3.00
C LYS A 300 7.83 -38.98 2.47
N ALA A 301 7.49 -37.79 2.89
CA ALA A 301 6.30 -37.07 2.45
C ALA A 301 6.28 -36.88 0.94
N ALA A 302 5.07 -36.81 0.35
CA ALA A 302 4.90 -36.51 -1.05
C ALA A 302 5.42 -35.10 -1.39
N PHE A 303 5.79 -34.85 -2.62
CA PHE A 303 6.35 -33.55 -3.02
C PHE A 303 5.43 -32.37 -2.68
N ASP A 304 4.14 -32.50 -2.94
CA ASP A 304 3.13 -31.46 -2.62
C ASP A 304 3.06 -31.16 -1.11
N GLU A 305 3.23 -32.17 -0.27
CA GLU A 305 3.28 -32.03 1.19
C GLU A 305 4.54 -31.30 1.63
N LYS A 306 5.69 -31.58 1.01
CA LYS A 306 6.95 -30.86 1.28
C LYS A 306 6.86 -29.40 0.90
N ILE A 307 6.28 -29.08 -0.27
CA ILE A 307 6.04 -27.70 -0.71
C ILE A 307 5.08 -26.98 0.24
N THR A 308 4.02 -27.65 0.68
CA THR A 308 3.09 -27.11 1.67
C THR A 308 3.81 -26.77 2.99
N LEU A 309 4.68 -27.63 3.48
CA LEU A 309 5.47 -27.36 4.67
C LEU A 309 6.40 -26.16 4.50
N ILE A 310 7.11 -26.08 3.38
CA ILE A 310 7.96 -24.93 3.04
C ILE A 310 7.14 -23.64 3.00
N GLY A 311 5.97 -23.68 2.36
CA GLY A 311 5.05 -22.54 2.30
C GLY A 311 4.53 -22.11 3.68
N LEU A 312 4.22 -23.07 4.56
CA LEU A 312 3.83 -22.79 5.95
C LEU A 312 4.94 -22.09 6.74
N LEU A 313 6.17 -22.59 6.64
CA LEU A 313 7.35 -21.97 7.28
C LEU A 313 7.58 -20.56 6.75
N ALA A 314 7.63 -20.39 5.42
CA ALA A 314 7.85 -19.10 4.78
C ALA A 314 6.74 -18.08 5.09
N SER A 315 5.49 -18.52 5.15
CA SER A 315 4.35 -17.67 5.54
C SER A 315 4.48 -17.18 6.98
N SER A 316 4.81 -18.05 7.93
CA SER A 316 5.00 -17.67 9.33
C SER A 316 6.18 -16.71 9.51
N LEU A 317 7.30 -16.96 8.84
CA LEU A 317 8.46 -16.06 8.86
C LEU A 317 8.15 -14.69 8.23
N THR A 318 7.36 -14.67 7.19
CA THR A 318 6.90 -13.42 6.57
C THR A 318 6.02 -12.61 7.53
N GLN A 319 5.15 -13.26 8.30
CA GLN A 319 4.32 -12.60 9.32
C GLN A 319 5.18 -12.02 10.45
N ASP A 320 6.16 -12.76 10.95
CA ASP A 320 7.08 -12.28 11.98
C ASP A 320 7.88 -11.07 11.51
N ALA A 321 8.46 -11.15 10.32
CA ALA A 321 9.22 -10.04 9.72
C ALA A 321 8.33 -8.81 9.44
N ALA A 322 7.09 -9.01 9.00
CA ALA A 322 6.13 -7.93 8.80
C ALA A 322 5.74 -7.26 10.11
N ALA A 323 5.56 -8.01 11.20
CA ALA A 323 5.27 -7.46 12.52
C ALA A 323 6.42 -6.59 13.06
N VAL A 324 7.68 -6.99 12.84
CA VAL A 324 8.87 -6.18 13.17
C VAL A 324 8.90 -4.88 12.37
N ASP A 325 8.63 -4.94 11.06
CA ASP A 325 8.57 -3.75 10.19
C ASP A 325 7.45 -2.80 10.60
N GLU A 326 6.27 -3.34 10.92
CA GLU A 326 5.11 -2.56 11.35
C GLU A 326 5.41 -1.83 12.67
N GLU A 327 5.94 -2.53 13.69
CA GLU A 327 6.31 -1.93 14.97
C GLU A 327 7.40 -0.87 14.81
N LYS A 328 8.40 -1.10 13.93
CA LYS A 328 9.43 -0.10 13.61
C LYS A 328 8.83 1.19 13.06
N ASN A 329 7.86 1.09 12.14
CA ASN A 329 7.23 2.25 11.54
C ASN A 329 6.33 2.99 12.54
N VAL A 330 5.58 2.26 13.39
CA VAL A 330 4.80 2.84 14.49
C VAL A 330 5.70 3.60 15.45
N GLN A 331 6.83 3.01 15.87
CA GLN A 331 7.80 3.67 16.76
C GLN A 331 8.42 4.92 16.13
N LYS A 332 8.68 4.92 14.82
CA LYS A 332 9.19 6.08 14.10
C LYS A 332 8.23 7.27 14.18
N GLU A 333 6.93 7.03 14.05
CA GLU A 333 5.92 8.08 14.17
C GLU A 333 5.79 8.58 15.61
N ILE A 334 5.73 7.68 16.57
CA ILE A 334 5.73 8.03 18.00
C ILE A 334 6.96 8.87 18.32
N PHE A 335 8.14 8.46 17.88
CA PHE A 335 9.39 9.20 18.13
C PHE A 335 9.34 10.62 17.53
N ALA A 336 8.76 10.81 16.35
CA ALA A 336 8.60 12.13 15.77
C ALA A 336 7.74 13.06 16.65
N VAL A 337 6.65 12.53 17.23
CA VAL A 337 5.80 13.26 18.18
C VAL A 337 6.57 13.58 19.47
N LEU A 338 7.28 12.60 20.05
CA LEU A 338 8.06 12.80 21.28
C LEU A 338 9.22 13.77 21.10
N LYS A 339 9.82 13.84 19.90
CA LYS A 339 10.83 14.86 19.56
C LYS A 339 10.23 16.27 19.53
N LYS A 340 9.02 16.44 18.99
CA LYS A 340 8.30 17.71 19.03
C LYS A 340 7.93 18.10 20.48
N LEU A 341 7.48 17.12 21.28
CA LEU A 341 7.21 17.30 22.70
C LEU A 341 8.45 17.84 23.43
N GLN A 342 9.60 17.22 23.25
CA GLN A 342 10.86 17.67 23.86
C GLN A 342 11.19 19.11 23.48
N GLY A 343 11.03 19.48 22.19
CA GLY A 343 11.25 20.85 21.73
C GLY A 343 10.33 21.87 22.38
N LYS A 344 9.01 21.58 22.43
CA LYS A 344 8.02 22.47 23.07
C LYS A 344 8.31 22.64 24.58
N LEU A 345 8.66 21.56 25.31
CA LEU A 345 8.99 21.61 26.73
C LEU A 345 10.27 22.39 27.00
N ARG A 346 11.31 22.25 26.16
CA ARG A 346 12.54 23.01 26.28
C ARG A 346 12.30 24.51 26.09
N SER A 347 11.56 24.89 25.04
CA SER A 347 11.20 26.30 24.79
C SER A 347 10.37 26.90 25.93
N ALA A 348 9.49 26.12 26.55
CA ALA A 348 8.71 26.55 27.70
C ALA A 348 9.60 26.80 28.94
N LYS A 349 10.61 25.93 29.18
CA LYS A 349 11.58 26.13 30.27
C LYS A 349 12.46 27.35 30.06
N GLU A 350 12.93 27.61 28.84
CA GLU A 350 13.75 28.77 28.50
C GLU A 350 12.97 30.08 28.71
N LYS A 351 11.69 30.10 28.35
CA LYS A 351 10.81 31.25 28.60
C LYS A 351 10.52 31.48 30.10
N ALA A 352 10.34 30.41 30.87
CA ALA A 352 10.13 30.50 32.31
C ALA A 352 11.41 30.95 33.06
N GLY A 353 12.60 30.59 32.56
CA GLY A 353 13.89 31.03 33.14
C GLY A 353 14.30 32.44 32.78
N SER A 354 13.71 33.07 31.75
CA SER A 354 14.00 34.45 31.36
C SER A 354 13.13 35.51 32.06
N THR A 355 12.15 35.12 32.87
CA THR A 355 11.39 35.99 33.76
C THR A 355 11.95 35.94 35.19
N GLY A 356 13.25 36.25 35.36
CA GLY A 356 13.85 36.52 36.66
C GLY A 356 13.58 37.98 37.08
N PRO A 357 13.54 38.28 38.38
CA PRO A 357 13.09 39.58 38.90
C PRO A 357 14.22 40.62 38.76
N ASP A 358 14.13 41.50 37.79
CA ASP A 358 14.90 42.73 37.78
C ASP A 358 13.97 43.93 37.69
N THR A 359 14.17 44.79 38.69
CA THR A 359 13.71 46.16 38.92
C THR A 359 12.61 46.35 39.95
N ALA A 360 13.02 46.20 41.21
CA ALA A 360 12.46 47.08 42.25
C ALA A 360 13.31 48.35 42.29
N GLN A 361 12.89 49.41 41.63
CA GLN A 361 13.35 50.76 41.98
C GLN A 361 12.19 51.53 42.64
N ASN A 362 12.50 51.95 43.87
CA ASN A 362 11.72 52.83 44.73
C ASN A 362 11.20 54.06 44.00
N THR A 363 9.91 54.37 44.20
CA THR A 363 9.45 55.75 44.40
C THR A 363 8.33 55.71 45.40
N GLU A 364 8.52 56.53 46.48
CA GLU A 364 7.63 56.78 47.61
C GLU A 364 6.38 57.52 47.19
N GLY A 365 5.27 57.22 47.89
CA GLY A 365 4.25 58.23 48.24
C GLY A 365 2.90 58.12 47.55
N GLY A 366 1.87 57.71 48.31
CA GLY A 366 0.47 57.97 47.97
C GLY A 366 -0.50 56.82 48.26
N GLU A 367 -1.05 56.77 49.49
CA GLU A 367 -2.28 56.01 49.81
C GLU A 367 -3.53 56.77 49.29
N PRO A 368 -4.75 56.22 49.44
CA PRO A 368 -5.33 54.97 49.01
C PRO A 368 -6.63 55.17 48.23
N GLN A 369 -7.13 54.13 47.56
CA GLN A 369 -8.58 53.82 47.56
C GLN A 369 -8.85 52.55 46.77
N LEU A 370 -9.42 51.53 47.42
CA LEU A 370 -10.08 50.38 46.86
C LEU A 370 -11.32 50.77 46.04
N PRO A 371 -11.62 50.08 44.97
CA PRO A 371 -12.87 49.34 44.91
C PRO A 371 -12.69 47.84 44.66
N ALA A 372 -13.55 47.13 45.34
CA ALA A 372 -13.71 45.69 45.30
C ALA A 372 -14.14 45.19 43.90
N GLY A 373 -13.63 44.04 43.50
CA GLY A 373 -14.31 43.18 42.57
C GLY A 373 -13.68 43.07 41.17
N SER A 374 -12.70 42.22 41.05
CA SER A 374 -12.59 41.21 40.01
C SER A 374 -11.27 40.48 40.19
N SER A 375 -11.37 39.28 40.70
CA SER A 375 -10.26 38.33 40.74
C SER A 375 -9.93 37.89 39.32
N GLU A 376 -9.11 38.66 38.63
CA GLU A 376 -8.31 38.12 37.53
C GLU A 376 -7.13 37.35 38.13
N GLN A 377 -7.41 36.11 38.53
CA GLN A 377 -6.36 35.11 38.65
C GLN A 377 -5.72 34.98 37.28
N SER A 378 -4.51 35.53 37.16
CA SER A 378 -3.61 35.30 36.03
C SER A 378 -3.44 33.79 35.82
N PHE A 379 -4.13 33.23 34.84
CA PHE A 379 -3.86 31.93 34.27
C PHE A 379 -2.50 31.98 33.57
N ILE A 380 -1.42 31.93 34.32
CA ILE A 380 -0.15 31.40 33.78
C ILE A 380 -0.39 29.91 33.71
N GLY A 381 -0.88 29.43 32.54
CA GLY A 381 -1.11 28.03 32.26
C GLY A 381 0.21 27.27 32.45
N GLN A 382 0.29 26.52 33.52
CA GLN A 382 1.41 25.64 33.82
C GLN A 382 1.50 24.61 32.68
N VAL A 383 2.51 24.75 31.80
CA VAL A 383 2.73 23.82 30.67
C VAL A 383 2.95 22.44 31.26
N SER A 384 1.97 21.56 31.15
CA SER A 384 2.09 20.16 31.59
C SER A 384 2.53 19.26 30.42
N VAL A 385 3.38 18.26 30.70
CA VAL A 385 3.80 17.26 29.72
C VAL A 385 2.60 16.57 29.07
N ALA A 386 1.59 16.21 29.87
CA ALA A 386 0.37 15.57 29.39
C ALA A 386 -0.47 16.50 28.48
N GLY A 387 -0.53 17.82 28.79
CA GLY A 387 -1.23 18.81 27.97
C GLY A 387 -0.61 18.96 26.59
N VAL A 388 0.72 19.15 26.53
CA VAL A 388 1.43 19.28 25.25
C VAL A 388 1.41 17.97 24.44
N LEU A 389 1.53 16.82 25.11
CA LEU A 389 1.45 15.53 24.43
C LEU A 389 0.06 15.28 23.83
N ARG A 390 -1.02 15.69 24.54
CA ARG A 390 -2.39 15.60 24.02
C ARG A 390 -2.56 16.43 22.76
N GLU A 391 -2.15 17.69 22.79
CA GLU A 391 -2.18 18.60 21.64
C GLU A 391 -1.47 17.98 20.42
N LEU A 392 -0.25 17.47 20.60
CA LEU A 392 0.53 16.84 19.53
C LEU A 392 -0.10 15.54 19.02
N THR A 393 -0.79 14.79 19.88
CA THR A 393 -1.50 13.56 19.48
C THR A 393 -2.74 13.89 18.66
N GLU A 394 -3.47 14.95 19.02
CA GLU A 394 -4.60 15.46 18.26
C GLU A 394 -4.14 16.04 16.90
N GLU A 395 -3.06 16.83 16.86
CA GLU A 395 -2.45 17.30 15.61
C GLU A 395 -2.10 16.13 14.66
N LEU A 396 -1.53 15.04 15.19
CA LEU A 396 -1.22 13.83 14.39
C LEU A 396 -2.48 13.17 13.86
N ALA A 397 -3.52 13.04 14.69
CA ALA A 397 -4.79 12.43 14.30
C ALA A 397 -5.50 13.24 13.22
N ASP A 398 -5.58 14.57 13.38
CA ASP A 398 -6.20 15.48 12.41
C ASP A 398 -5.47 15.52 11.08
N ALA A 399 -4.13 15.58 11.09
CA ALA A 399 -3.32 15.53 9.88
C ALA A 399 -3.53 14.21 9.10
N ARG A 400 -3.70 13.10 9.81
CA ARG A 400 -3.98 11.80 9.20
C ARG A 400 -5.40 11.73 8.65
N GLU A 401 -6.38 12.23 9.37
CA GLU A 401 -7.77 12.26 8.89
C GLU A 401 -7.88 13.12 7.61
N ALA A 402 -7.17 14.25 7.56
CA ALA A 402 -7.08 15.08 6.35
C ALA A 402 -6.46 14.31 5.17
N ARG A 403 -5.33 13.60 5.38
CA ARG A 403 -4.70 12.77 4.33
C ARG A 403 -5.58 11.59 3.92
N LYS A 404 -6.32 10.99 4.85
CA LYS A 404 -7.30 9.94 4.55
C LYS A 404 -8.44 10.45 3.68
N LYS A 405 -9.03 11.61 4.02
CA LYS A 405 -10.07 12.27 3.22
C LYS A 405 -9.57 12.64 1.83
N ALA A 406 -8.30 13.04 1.72
CA ALA A 406 -7.64 13.30 0.44
C ALA A 406 -7.26 12.02 -0.34
N ARG A 407 -7.54 10.81 0.19
CA ARG A 407 -7.17 9.50 -0.36
C ARG A 407 -5.67 9.33 -0.60
N MET A 408 -4.84 9.96 0.24
CA MET A 408 -3.37 9.95 0.15
C MET A 408 -2.72 8.94 1.11
N LEU A 409 -3.49 8.06 1.74
CA LEU A 409 -2.99 7.03 2.64
C LEU A 409 -3.36 5.65 2.12
N SER A 410 -2.39 4.75 2.10
CA SER A 410 -2.64 3.32 1.91
C SER A 410 -3.33 2.72 3.16
N VAL A 411 -3.99 1.58 2.98
CA VAL A 411 -4.63 0.85 4.10
C VAL A 411 -3.61 0.50 5.19
N LYS A 412 -2.38 0.15 4.78
CA LYS A 412 -1.29 -0.15 5.70
C LYS A 412 -0.86 1.07 6.50
N GLU A 413 -0.66 2.23 5.86
CA GLU A 413 -0.30 3.48 6.53
C GLU A 413 -1.40 3.95 7.46
N GLU A 414 -2.67 3.79 7.07
CA GLU A 414 -3.81 4.10 7.93
C GLU A 414 -3.78 3.24 9.20
N ARG A 415 -3.53 1.92 9.07
CA ARG A 415 -3.43 0.99 10.20
C ARG A 415 -2.28 1.34 11.13
N MET A 416 -1.08 1.55 10.59
CA MET A 416 0.10 1.92 11.37
C MET A 416 -0.09 3.24 12.12
N GLY A 417 -0.67 4.23 11.44
CA GLY A 417 -0.93 5.50 12.08
C GLY A 417 -1.98 5.47 13.17
N ARG A 418 -3.02 4.66 12.98
CA ARG A 418 -4.01 4.42 14.05
C ARG A 418 -3.33 3.75 15.24
N ALA A 419 -2.43 2.79 15.00
CA ALA A 419 -1.66 2.16 16.06
C ALA A 419 -0.75 3.15 16.81
N ALA A 420 -0.12 4.10 16.10
CA ALA A 420 0.70 5.14 16.73
C ALA A 420 -0.15 6.09 17.59
N VAL A 421 -1.30 6.54 17.10
CA VAL A 421 -2.23 7.40 17.88
C VAL A 421 -2.74 6.67 19.11
N ASN A 422 -3.17 5.41 18.98
CA ASN A 422 -3.63 4.60 20.11
C ASN A 422 -2.53 4.43 21.18
N ALA A 423 -1.30 4.16 20.76
CA ALA A 423 -0.16 4.03 21.68
C ALA A 423 0.14 5.34 22.42
N LEU A 424 0.03 6.50 21.76
CA LEU A 424 0.17 7.80 22.41
C LEU A 424 -1.00 8.10 23.37
N GLN A 425 -2.22 7.65 23.06
CA GLN A 425 -3.37 7.74 23.98
C GLN A 425 -3.18 6.85 25.22
N GLU A 426 -2.62 5.64 25.06
CA GLU A 426 -2.23 4.78 26.19
C GLU A 426 -1.19 5.46 27.08
N LEU A 427 -0.18 6.10 26.48
CA LEU A 427 0.82 6.89 27.20
C LEU A 427 0.17 8.05 27.96
N LEU A 428 -0.75 8.79 27.34
CA LEU A 428 -1.51 9.85 28.00
C LEU A 428 -2.31 9.32 29.20
N HIS A 429 -2.95 8.16 29.05
CA HIS A 429 -3.68 7.53 30.15
C HIS A 429 -2.74 7.09 31.29
N HIS A 430 -1.55 6.59 30.95
CA HIS A 430 -0.51 6.24 31.92
C HIS A 430 -0.02 7.48 32.67
N LEU A 431 0.30 8.57 31.96
CA LEU A 431 0.68 9.85 32.55
C LEU A 431 -0.41 10.41 33.48
N ALA A 432 -1.68 10.33 33.09
CA ALA A 432 -2.79 10.81 33.94
C ALA A 432 -2.87 10.12 35.31
N LYS A 433 -2.32 8.88 35.42
CA LYS A 433 -2.27 8.11 36.67
C LYS A 433 -1.00 8.31 37.47
N THR A 434 0.12 8.65 36.82
CA THR A 434 1.47 8.61 37.43
C THR A 434 2.18 9.94 37.43
N ALA A 435 1.63 10.99 36.77
CA ALA A 435 2.25 12.31 36.69
C ALA A 435 2.36 12.94 38.06
N SER A 436 3.51 13.53 38.36
CA SER A 436 3.83 14.25 39.59
C SER A 436 3.54 15.75 39.47
N GLY A 437 3.30 16.25 38.23
CA GLY A 437 3.19 17.67 37.95
C GLY A 437 4.55 18.36 37.74
N ASP A 438 5.65 17.64 37.93
CA ASP A 438 7.00 18.10 37.57
C ASP A 438 7.34 17.73 36.13
N ILE A 439 7.73 18.72 35.33
CA ILE A 439 8.01 18.54 33.91
C ILE A 439 9.13 17.52 33.66
N ASP A 440 10.19 17.51 34.49
CA ASP A 440 11.31 16.61 34.30
C ASP A 440 10.96 15.18 34.71
N GLY A 441 10.25 15.01 35.84
CA GLY A 441 9.74 13.74 36.30
C GLY A 441 8.76 13.12 35.31
N ASP A 442 7.77 13.89 34.86
CA ASP A 442 6.76 13.45 33.89
C ASP A 442 7.36 13.12 32.53
N TYR A 443 8.34 13.91 32.06
CA TYR A 443 9.07 13.58 30.82
C TYR A 443 9.97 12.34 31.00
N GLY A 444 10.47 12.08 32.21
CA GLY A 444 11.15 10.86 32.58
C GLY A 444 10.27 9.62 32.37
N ILE A 445 8.96 9.71 32.74
CA ILE A 445 7.97 8.64 32.51
C ILE A 445 7.81 8.38 31.01
N VAL A 446 7.71 9.43 30.20
CA VAL A 446 7.61 9.32 28.71
C VAL A 446 8.82 8.60 28.13
N LYS A 447 10.03 8.96 28.55
CA LYS A 447 11.27 8.29 28.12
C LYS A 447 11.31 6.82 28.52
N ALA A 448 10.94 6.51 29.76
CA ALA A 448 10.92 5.13 30.25
C ALA A 448 9.93 4.27 29.45
N TRP A 449 8.72 4.79 29.19
CA TRP A 449 7.72 4.09 28.38
C TRP A 449 8.22 3.81 26.96
N PHE A 450 8.82 4.81 26.29
CA PHE A 450 9.36 4.62 24.94
C PHE A 450 10.54 3.62 24.93
N SER A 451 11.42 3.68 25.94
CA SER A 451 12.55 2.75 26.07
C SER A 451 12.08 1.30 26.26
N GLU A 452 11.00 1.08 27.03
CA GLU A 452 10.44 -0.26 27.19
C GLU A 452 9.86 -0.81 25.88
N ARG A 453 9.17 0.03 25.12
CA ARG A 453 8.66 -0.33 23.78
C ARG A 453 9.80 -0.63 22.80
N GLU A 454 10.91 0.10 22.89
CA GLU A 454 12.11 -0.20 22.08
C GLU A 454 12.76 -1.54 22.44
N LYS A 455 12.79 -1.88 23.72
CA LYS A 455 13.28 -3.19 24.18
C LYS A 455 12.39 -4.33 23.66
N ALA A 456 11.06 -4.16 23.73
CA ALA A 456 10.11 -5.13 23.18
C ALA A 456 10.34 -5.37 21.68
N ARG A 457 10.57 -4.31 20.89
CA ARG A 457 10.89 -4.45 19.47
C ARG A 457 12.22 -5.18 19.24
N LYS A 458 13.25 -4.87 20.02
CA LYS A 458 14.55 -5.59 19.93
C LYS A 458 14.40 -7.07 20.21
N GLU A 459 13.53 -7.43 21.16
CA GLU A 459 13.21 -8.84 21.42
C GLU A 459 12.45 -9.49 20.25
N MET A 460 11.50 -8.79 19.64
CA MET A 460 10.84 -9.27 18.41
C MET A 460 11.86 -9.54 17.29
N VAL A 461 12.83 -8.63 17.09
CA VAL A 461 13.91 -8.83 16.11
C VAL A 461 14.71 -10.09 16.43
N ARG A 462 15.09 -10.30 17.68
CA ARG A 462 15.87 -11.48 18.11
C ARG A 462 15.09 -12.78 17.91
N MET A 463 13.80 -12.77 18.24
CA MET A 463 12.92 -13.93 18.01
C MET A 463 12.78 -14.25 16.52
N THR A 464 12.53 -13.23 15.68
CA THR A 464 12.40 -13.42 14.24
C THR A 464 13.69 -13.98 13.62
N ASP A 465 14.86 -13.48 14.03
CA ASP A 465 16.16 -14.02 13.57
C ASP A 465 16.35 -15.48 13.98
N ALA A 466 16.00 -15.83 15.23
CA ALA A 466 16.02 -17.21 15.70
C ALA A 466 15.05 -18.10 14.91
N HIS A 467 13.83 -17.63 14.64
CA HIS A 467 12.84 -18.36 13.84
C HIS A 467 13.35 -18.64 12.42
N ILE A 468 13.95 -17.65 11.74
CA ILE A 468 14.56 -17.84 10.41
C ILE A 468 15.66 -18.91 10.50
N SER A 469 16.56 -18.79 11.45
CA SER A 469 17.67 -19.74 11.63
C SER A 469 17.18 -21.16 11.94
N ASN A 470 16.17 -21.30 12.78
CA ASN A 470 15.59 -22.60 13.13
C ASN A 470 14.86 -23.23 11.93
N ALA A 471 14.17 -22.44 11.11
CA ALA A 471 13.53 -22.93 9.90
C ALA A 471 14.58 -23.51 8.93
N PHE A 472 15.70 -22.83 8.70
CA PHE A 472 16.81 -23.35 7.88
C PHE A 472 17.38 -24.65 8.46
N ARG A 473 17.61 -24.70 9.78
CA ARG A 473 18.11 -25.91 10.47
C ARG A 473 17.13 -27.07 10.34
N PHE A 474 15.83 -26.81 10.47
CA PHE A 474 14.80 -27.83 10.31
C PHE A 474 14.75 -28.37 8.89
N VAL A 475 14.71 -27.51 7.86
CA VAL A 475 14.72 -27.91 6.46
C VAL A 475 15.97 -28.74 6.15
N LYS A 476 17.15 -28.34 6.67
CA LYS A 476 18.38 -29.12 6.54
C LYS A 476 18.29 -30.49 7.22
N LEU A 477 17.75 -30.55 8.43
CA LEU A 477 17.60 -31.78 9.21
C LEU A 477 16.73 -32.81 8.46
N VAL A 478 15.63 -32.31 7.85
CA VAL A 478 14.63 -33.17 7.20
C VAL A 478 15.04 -33.53 5.76
N HIS A 479 15.43 -32.54 4.96
CA HIS A 479 15.63 -32.69 3.51
C HIS A 479 17.09 -32.59 3.07
N GLY A 480 18.00 -32.24 3.99
CA GLY A 480 19.40 -31.98 3.64
C GLY A 480 19.57 -30.69 2.85
N GLU A 481 20.57 -30.68 1.95
CA GLU A 481 20.87 -29.58 1.05
C GLU A 481 20.36 -29.85 -0.38
N GLY A 482 19.15 -30.44 -0.47
CA GLY A 482 18.51 -30.82 -1.72
C GLY A 482 17.66 -29.72 -2.36
N GLN A 483 16.77 -30.13 -3.27
CA GLN A 483 15.86 -29.25 -3.99
C GLN A 483 14.94 -28.45 -3.06
N GLU A 484 14.51 -29.07 -1.97
CA GLU A 484 13.63 -28.43 -0.97
C GLU A 484 14.30 -27.24 -0.27
N MET A 485 15.61 -27.32 -0.02
CA MET A 485 16.39 -26.21 0.53
C MET A 485 16.49 -25.06 -0.48
N VAL A 486 16.67 -25.37 -1.76
CA VAL A 486 16.69 -24.35 -2.83
C VAL A 486 15.34 -23.64 -2.92
N ILE A 487 14.24 -24.40 -2.88
CA ILE A 487 12.88 -23.84 -2.90
C ILE A 487 12.66 -22.94 -1.67
N PHE A 488 13.01 -23.44 -0.48
CA PHE A 488 12.86 -22.67 0.75
C PHE A 488 13.66 -21.36 0.72
N LEU A 489 14.93 -21.40 0.29
CA LEU A 489 15.75 -20.20 0.14
C LEU A 489 15.14 -19.21 -0.87
N SER A 490 14.65 -19.74 -2.01
CA SER A 490 13.99 -18.92 -3.03
C SER A 490 12.72 -18.24 -2.47
N GLU A 491 11.95 -18.95 -1.62
CA GLU A 491 10.78 -18.43 -0.94
C GLU A 491 11.14 -17.27 0.02
N ILE A 492 12.18 -17.45 0.81
CA ILE A 492 12.68 -16.40 1.72
C ILE A 492 13.22 -15.20 0.94
N ALA A 493 14.02 -15.46 -0.13
CA ALA A 493 14.62 -14.42 -0.98
C ALA A 493 13.59 -13.59 -1.76
N SER A 494 12.48 -14.19 -2.17
CA SER A 494 11.40 -13.49 -2.87
C SER A 494 10.40 -12.81 -1.92
N GLY A 495 10.48 -13.08 -0.61
CA GLY A 495 9.64 -12.45 0.40
C GLY A 495 10.09 -11.03 0.72
N TYR A 496 9.23 -10.02 0.46
CA TYR A 496 9.58 -8.61 0.72
C TYR A 496 9.98 -8.37 2.18
N TYR A 497 9.15 -8.82 3.14
CA TYR A 497 9.42 -8.56 4.56
C TYR A 497 10.58 -9.38 5.10
N THR A 498 10.71 -10.63 4.67
CA THR A 498 11.84 -11.49 5.07
C THR A 498 13.15 -10.94 4.56
N MET A 499 13.21 -10.52 3.27
CA MET A 499 14.42 -9.90 2.73
C MET A 499 14.72 -8.54 3.31
N LYS A 500 13.70 -7.72 3.57
CA LYS A 500 13.89 -6.44 4.25
C LYS A 500 14.48 -6.65 5.65
N PHE A 501 13.95 -7.63 6.40
CA PHE A 501 14.46 -8.01 7.71
C PHE A 501 15.91 -8.47 7.65
N ILE A 502 16.23 -9.40 6.73
CA ILE A 502 17.58 -9.95 6.56
C ILE A 502 18.57 -8.85 6.12
N ASN A 503 18.18 -7.94 5.24
CA ASN A 503 19.04 -6.82 4.82
C ASN A 503 19.31 -5.83 5.96
N GLU A 504 18.37 -5.64 6.89
CA GLU A 504 18.51 -4.68 8.00
C GLU A 504 19.21 -5.30 9.22
N HIS A 505 18.99 -6.57 9.49
CA HIS A 505 19.45 -7.22 10.73
C HIS A 505 20.47 -8.34 10.51
N GLY A 506 20.57 -8.83 9.27
CA GLY A 506 21.37 -10.01 8.94
C GLY A 506 20.64 -11.32 9.28
N ASN A 507 21.17 -12.44 8.80
CA ASN A 507 20.89 -13.80 9.29
C ASN A 507 21.99 -14.74 8.76
N GLU A 508 22.75 -15.38 9.64
CA GLU A 508 23.92 -16.19 9.27
C GLU A 508 23.53 -17.41 8.41
N GLU A 509 22.46 -18.11 8.75
CA GLU A 509 22.04 -19.31 8.01
C GLU A 509 21.57 -18.95 6.59
N TYR A 510 20.83 -17.85 6.42
CA TYR A 510 20.45 -17.37 5.10
C TYR A 510 21.67 -17.10 4.22
N PHE A 511 22.62 -16.31 4.68
CA PHE A 511 23.82 -15.97 3.88
C PHE A 511 24.66 -17.20 3.56
N ARG A 512 24.82 -18.12 4.52
CA ARG A 512 25.51 -19.37 4.33
C ARG A 512 24.92 -20.21 3.19
N TYR A 513 23.60 -20.39 3.15
CA TYR A 513 22.94 -21.17 2.10
C TYR A 513 22.89 -20.43 0.76
N ASN A 514 22.75 -19.12 0.78
CA ASN A 514 22.79 -18.30 -0.44
C ASN A 514 24.16 -18.40 -1.13
N GLU A 515 25.26 -18.32 -0.38
CA GLU A 515 26.62 -18.53 -0.93
C GLU A 515 26.83 -19.95 -1.49
N LEU A 516 26.36 -20.98 -0.78
CA LEU A 516 26.47 -22.35 -1.23
C LEU A 516 25.75 -22.61 -2.55
N LEU A 517 24.58 -21.99 -2.75
CA LEU A 517 23.83 -22.09 -4.01
C LEU A 517 24.49 -21.36 -5.16
N LEU A 518 24.97 -20.14 -4.93
CA LEU A 518 25.73 -19.37 -5.93
C LEU A 518 26.99 -20.11 -6.38
N LEU A 519 27.69 -20.79 -5.47
CA LEU A 519 28.86 -21.62 -5.79
C LEU A 519 28.50 -22.87 -6.59
N LYS A 520 27.38 -23.54 -6.27
CA LYS A 520 26.88 -24.70 -7.02
C LYS A 520 26.46 -24.32 -8.44
N ASP A 521 25.75 -23.19 -8.60
CA ASP A 521 25.31 -22.69 -9.91
C ASP A 521 26.50 -22.27 -10.79
N ARG A 522 27.51 -21.65 -10.21
CA ARG A 522 28.74 -21.27 -10.89
C ARG A 522 29.56 -22.50 -11.34
N ARG A 523 29.62 -23.52 -10.49
CA ARG A 523 30.24 -24.81 -10.86
C ARG A 523 29.50 -25.51 -11.99
N ARG A 524 28.15 -25.52 -11.96
CA ARG A 524 27.34 -26.13 -13.01
C ARG A 524 27.52 -25.43 -14.35
N LYS A 525 27.46 -24.10 -14.37
CA LYS A 525 27.73 -23.29 -15.58
C LYS A 525 29.12 -23.53 -16.14
N LEU A 526 30.14 -23.57 -15.28
CA LEU A 526 31.51 -23.89 -15.69
C LEU A 526 31.63 -25.33 -16.27
N GLN A 527 30.91 -26.32 -15.72
CA GLN A 527 30.89 -27.68 -16.24
C GLN A 527 30.17 -27.77 -17.59
N GLU A 528 29.05 -27.02 -17.76
CA GLU A 528 28.33 -26.90 -19.03
C GLU A 528 29.21 -26.24 -20.10
N GLU A 529 29.90 -25.13 -19.77
CA GLU A 529 30.87 -24.46 -20.65
C GLU A 529 32.07 -25.39 -21.05
N ILE A 530 32.60 -26.16 -20.10
CA ILE A 530 33.68 -27.12 -20.37
C ILE A 530 33.19 -28.26 -21.26
N PHE A 531 31.95 -28.73 -21.07
CA PHE A 531 31.36 -29.78 -21.90
C PHE A 531 31.13 -29.29 -23.34
N GLU A 532 30.60 -28.07 -23.52
CA GLU A 532 30.44 -27.44 -24.84
C GLU A 532 31.79 -27.20 -25.58
N LEU A 533 32.85 -26.88 -24.82
CA LEU A 533 34.20 -26.71 -25.37
C LEU A 533 34.89 -28.03 -25.70
N GLY A 534 34.43 -29.18 -25.15
CA GLY A 534 34.96 -30.52 -25.42
C GLY A 534 34.31 -31.21 -26.62
N GLU A 535 33.19 -30.69 -27.13
CA GLU A 535 32.52 -31.20 -28.34
C GLU A 535 32.89 -30.42 -29.64
N THR A 536 33.71 -29.38 -29.53
CA THR A 536 34.34 -28.69 -30.68
C THR A 536 35.77 -29.15 -30.90
#